data_0624a09722d9420f5d34ba3f38d800de
#
_entry.id   0624a09722d9420f5d34ba3f38d800de
#
_cell.length_a   1.000
_cell.length_b   1.000
_cell.length_c   1.000
_cell.angle_alpha   90.00
_cell.angle_beta   90.00
_cell.angle_gamma   90.00
#
_symmetry.space_group_name_H-M   'P 1'
#
loop_
_entity.id
_entity.type
_entity.pdbx_description
1 polymer ?
#
loop_
_entity_poly.entity_id
_entity_poly.type
_entity_poly.pdbx_seq_one_letter_code
_entity_poly.pdbx_strand_id
1 'polypeptide(L)'
;AKLSEQKEVSKVKLTELTDFKWDYAYFISPYVSKEEIEKIISIKSDEIQDNNNNDSTIYVVFTEKNKVVYQLFGDAQNLGFSFDLGKYKKFKRITCDNCDFSVQNKDGENIYKLIEK
;
A
#
# COMPACT_ATOMS: atom_id res chain seq x y z
N ALA A 1 10.50 -8.90 -3.06
CA ALA A 1 10.86 -8.17 -1.90
C ALA A 1 10.32 -8.81 -0.63
N LYS A 2 10.55 -8.16 0.48
CA LYS A 2 10.23 -8.71 1.80
C LYS A 2 8.76 -9.04 2.00
N LEU A 3 7.87 -8.28 1.37
CA LEU A 3 6.42 -8.47 1.53
C LEU A 3 5.96 -9.81 0.95
N SER A 4 6.57 -10.28 -0.12
CA SER A 4 6.21 -11.57 -0.72
C SER A 4 6.81 -12.76 0.02
N GLU A 5 7.81 -12.52 0.87
CA GLU A 5 8.54 -13.57 1.56
C GLU A 5 8.16 -13.71 3.04
N GLN A 6 7.31 -12.83 3.53
CA GLN A 6 6.92 -12.83 4.94
C GLN A 6 6.17 -14.11 5.29
N LYS A 7 6.50 -14.69 6.45
CA LYS A 7 5.78 -15.85 6.97
C LYS A 7 4.44 -15.43 7.56
N GLU A 8 3.51 -16.38 7.65
CA GLU A 8 2.25 -16.12 8.32
C GLU A 8 2.48 -15.68 9.74
N VAL A 9 1.87 -14.57 10.12
CA VAL A 9 1.92 -14.09 11.50
C VAL A 9 0.58 -13.43 11.83
N SER A 10 0.25 -13.41 13.13
CA SER A 10 -1.01 -12.80 13.58
C SER A 10 -0.92 -11.28 13.59
N LYS A 11 0.28 -10.72 13.67
CA LYS A 11 0.45 -9.27 13.73
C LYS A 11 1.88 -8.88 13.34
N VAL A 12 1.98 -7.94 12.42
CA VAL A 12 3.25 -7.33 12.03
C VAL A 12 2.96 -5.88 11.64
N LYS A 13 3.89 -4.99 11.91
CA LYS A 13 3.75 -3.59 11.52
C LYS A 13 4.36 -3.38 10.14
N LEU A 14 3.68 -2.58 9.33
CA LEU A 14 4.22 -2.26 8.00
C LEU A 14 5.58 -1.57 8.10
N THR A 15 5.79 -0.78 9.17
CA THR A 15 7.09 -0.15 9.42
C THR A 15 8.22 -1.15 9.62
N GLU A 16 7.92 -2.35 10.08
CA GLU A 16 8.92 -3.41 10.23
C GLU A 16 9.30 -4.04 8.88
N LEU A 17 8.44 -3.88 7.88
CA LEU A 17 8.63 -4.47 6.57
C LEU A 17 9.19 -3.47 5.54
N THR A 18 9.34 -2.21 5.93
CA THR A 18 9.90 -1.17 5.09
C THR A 18 11.25 -0.74 5.68
N ASP A 19 12.20 -0.40 4.81
CA ASP A 19 13.54 0.01 5.22
C ASP A 19 13.78 1.50 5.01
N PHE A 20 12.70 2.26 5.01
CA PHE A 20 12.73 3.72 4.88
C PHE A 20 11.72 4.32 5.85
N LYS A 21 11.90 5.60 6.18
CA LYS A 21 10.97 6.31 7.05
C LYS A 21 9.79 6.83 6.25
N TRP A 22 8.60 6.77 6.83
CA TRP A 22 7.40 7.31 6.23
C TRP A 22 6.40 7.69 7.31
N ASP A 23 5.55 8.68 6.98
CA ASP A 23 4.48 9.13 7.87
C ASP A 23 3.14 8.51 7.50
N TYR A 24 2.84 8.47 6.20
CA TYR A 24 1.58 7.98 5.67
C TYR A 24 1.81 7.04 4.52
N ALA A 25 0.97 6.02 4.43
CA ALA A 25 0.88 5.15 3.28
C ALA A 25 -0.52 5.30 2.70
N TYR A 26 -0.59 5.68 1.44
CA TYR A 26 -1.85 5.86 0.73
C TYR A 26 -2.06 4.68 -0.21
N PHE A 27 -3.08 3.88 0.07
CA PHE A 27 -3.45 2.74 -0.77
C PHE A 27 -4.46 3.24 -1.77
N ILE A 28 -4.08 3.27 -3.03
CA ILE A 28 -4.87 3.88 -4.10
C ILE A 28 -5.69 2.82 -4.81
N SER A 29 -6.98 3.07 -4.96
CA SER A 29 -7.87 2.17 -5.70
C SER A 29 -7.57 2.18 -7.20
N PRO A 30 -7.90 1.12 -7.94
CA PRO A 30 -7.83 1.14 -9.40
C PRO A 30 -8.66 2.29 -9.98
N TYR A 31 -8.24 2.78 -11.13
CA TYR A 31 -8.97 3.81 -11.89
C TYR A 31 -8.97 5.20 -11.25
N VAL A 32 -7.99 5.48 -10.42
CA VAL A 32 -7.78 6.83 -9.86
C VAL A 32 -6.68 7.51 -10.66
N SER A 33 -6.95 8.71 -11.17
CA SER A 33 -6.00 9.43 -12.02
C SER A 33 -4.86 10.03 -11.20
N LYS A 34 -3.76 10.36 -11.89
CA LYS A 34 -2.64 11.07 -11.30
C LYS A 34 -3.10 12.35 -10.60
N GLU A 35 -3.95 13.12 -11.27
CA GLU A 35 -4.44 14.38 -10.71
C GLU A 35 -5.21 14.18 -9.42
N GLU A 36 -6.03 13.14 -9.35
CA GLU A 36 -6.78 12.82 -8.14
C GLU A 36 -5.83 12.36 -7.03
N ILE A 37 -4.82 11.56 -7.37
CA ILE A 37 -3.85 11.09 -6.38
C ILE A 37 -3.09 12.28 -5.79
N GLU A 38 -2.65 13.21 -6.63
CA GLU A 38 -1.95 14.40 -6.16
C GLU A 38 -2.81 15.24 -5.21
N LYS A 39 -4.11 15.29 -5.44
CA LYS A 39 -5.03 15.96 -4.52
C LYS A 39 -5.16 15.20 -3.20
N ILE A 40 -5.26 13.88 -3.28
CA ILE A 40 -5.38 13.03 -2.10
C ILE A 40 -4.17 13.18 -1.17
N ILE A 41 -2.97 13.11 -1.74
CA ILE A 41 -1.75 13.19 -0.95
C ILE A 41 -1.29 14.62 -0.70
N SER A 42 -1.88 15.60 -1.37
CA SER A 42 -1.53 17.03 -1.29
C SER A 42 -0.10 17.31 -1.72
N ILE A 43 0.40 16.54 -2.67
CA ILE A 43 1.76 16.67 -3.20
C ILE A 43 1.69 16.53 -4.72
N LYS A 44 2.32 17.45 -5.43
CA LYS A 44 2.50 17.31 -6.87
C LYS A 44 3.87 16.70 -7.13
N SER A 45 3.90 15.65 -7.92
CA SER A 45 5.14 14.95 -8.21
C SER A 45 5.07 14.29 -9.58
N ASP A 46 6.12 14.44 -10.36
CA ASP A 46 6.20 13.78 -11.66
C ASP A 46 6.31 12.26 -11.51
N GLU A 47 6.58 11.77 -10.31
CA GLU A 47 6.68 10.34 -10.05
C GLU A 47 5.31 9.67 -9.90
N ILE A 48 4.26 10.44 -9.62
CA ILE A 48 2.91 9.90 -9.49
C ILE A 48 2.37 9.56 -10.87
N GLN A 49 1.72 8.42 -10.98
CA GLN A 49 1.16 7.95 -12.24
C GLN A 49 -0.32 7.62 -12.09
N ASP A 50 -1.03 7.55 -13.20
CA ASP A 50 -2.42 7.13 -13.19
C ASP A 50 -2.53 5.67 -12.76
N ASN A 51 -3.52 5.36 -11.92
CA ASN A 51 -3.81 3.98 -11.56
C ASN A 51 -5.05 3.53 -12.35
N ASN A 52 -4.88 3.42 -13.66
CA ASN A 52 -5.95 3.05 -14.57
C ASN A 52 -5.82 1.63 -15.11
N ASN A 53 -5.12 0.79 -14.38
CA ASN A 53 -4.93 -0.62 -14.73
C ASN A 53 -6.09 -1.46 -14.20
N ASN A 54 -5.90 -2.78 -14.17
CA ASN A 54 -6.96 -3.69 -13.77
C ASN A 54 -7.14 -3.72 -12.24
N ASP A 55 -8.16 -4.45 -11.79
CA ASP A 55 -8.54 -4.50 -10.37
C ASP A 55 -7.48 -5.17 -9.49
N SER A 56 -6.56 -5.92 -10.05
CA SER A 56 -5.51 -6.59 -9.26
C SER A 56 -4.26 -5.74 -9.07
N THR A 57 -4.25 -4.52 -9.58
CA THR A 57 -3.10 -3.62 -9.43
C THR A 57 -3.04 -3.06 -8.02
N ILE A 58 -1.84 -3.16 -7.43
CA ILE A 58 -1.56 -2.58 -6.12
C ILE A 58 -0.79 -1.28 -6.35
N TYR A 59 -1.25 -0.20 -5.73
CA TYR A 59 -0.55 1.06 -5.79
C TYR A 59 -0.56 1.69 -4.40
N VAL A 60 0.64 1.80 -3.80
CA VAL A 60 0.80 2.40 -2.48
C VAL A 60 1.83 3.52 -2.60
N VAL A 61 1.45 4.70 -2.14
CA VAL A 61 2.33 5.87 -2.12
C VAL A 61 2.70 6.16 -0.67
N PHE A 62 3.99 6.11 -0.38
CA PHE A 62 4.50 6.42 0.96
C PHE A 62 5.03 7.84 0.96
N THR A 63 4.63 8.62 1.97
CA THR A 63 5.06 10.02 2.10
C THR A 63 5.70 10.27 3.46
N GLU A 64 6.65 11.21 3.50
CA GLU A 64 7.22 11.71 4.73
C GLU A 64 7.47 13.20 4.58
N LYS A 65 6.98 13.99 5.53
CA LYS A 65 7.18 15.43 5.55
C LYS A 65 6.82 16.09 4.21
N ASN A 66 5.66 15.71 3.68
CA ASN A 66 5.12 16.23 2.42
C ASN A 66 5.96 15.89 1.19
N LYS A 67 6.67 14.78 1.25
CA LYS A 67 7.44 14.28 0.10
C LYS A 67 7.09 12.82 -0.15
N VAL A 68 7.03 12.44 -1.43
CA VAL A 68 6.90 11.04 -1.81
C VAL A 68 8.26 10.39 -1.60
N VAL A 69 8.32 9.39 -0.71
CA VAL A 69 9.59 8.71 -0.40
C VAL A 69 9.69 7.34 -1.03
N TYR A 70 8.57 6.72 -1.36
CA TYR A 70 8.56 5.42 -2.02
C TYR A 70 7.20 5.16 -2.64
N GLN A 71 7.18 4.39 -3.71
CA GLN A 71 5.95 3.94 -4.34
C GLN A 71 6.04 2.46 -4.61
N LEU A 72 4.96 1.75 -4.31
CA LEU A 72 4.81 0.33 -4.60
C LEU A 72 3.72 0.20 -5.65
N PHE A 73 4.07 -0.32 -6.83
CA PHE A 73 3.14 -0.41 -7.94
C PHE A 73 3.36 -1.72 -8.69
N GLY A 74 2.29 -2.45 -8.92
CA GLY A 74 2.38 -3.68 -9.69
C GLY A 74 1.16 -4.54 -9.55
N ASP A 75 1.15 -5.63 -10.28
CA ASP A 75 0.08 -6.61 -10.25
C ASP A 75 0.30 -7.58 -9.08
N ALA A 76 -0.75 -7.85 -8.31
CA ALA A 76 -0.66 -8.70 -7.13
C ALA A 76 -0.06 -10.07 -7.44
N GLN A 77 -0.41 -10.67 -8.58
CA GLN A 77 0.13 -11.98 -8.95
C GLN A 77 1.63 -11.93 -9.17
N ASN A 78 2.12 -10.86 -9.78
CA ASN A 78 3.54 -10.70 -10.05
C ASN A 78 4.32 -10.32 -8.79
N LEU A 79 3.70 -9.56 -7.89
CA LEU A 79 4.35 -9.14 -6.65
C LEU A 79 4.38 -10.25 -5.59
N GLY A 80 3.41 -11.16 -5.63
CA GLY A 80 3.33 -12.26 -4.67
C GLY A 80 2.65 -11.88 -3.36
N PHE A 81 1.98 -10.74 -3.31
CA PHE A 81 1.24 -10.32 -2.13
C PHE A 81 0.11 -9.38 -2.51
N SER A 82 -0.84 -9.22 -1.59
CA SER A 82 -1.93 -8.27 -1.73
C SER A 82 -2.32 -7.74 -0.36
N PHE A 83 -3.16 -6.71 -0.34
CA PHE A 83 -3.62 -6.07 0.89
C PHE A 83 -5.13 -6.15 0.99
N ASP A 84 -5.62 -6.43 2.18
CA ASP A 84 -7.04 -6.37 2.51
C ASP A 84 -7.22 -5.28 3.57
N LEU A 85 -7.70 -4.14 3.14
CA LEU A 85 -7.88 -2.96 3.99
C LEU A 85 -9.35 -2.69 4.26
N GLY A 86 -10.21 -3.65 3.91
CA GLY A 86 -11.64 -3.44 4.02
C GLY A 86 -12.17 -2.67 2.83
N LYS A 87 -13.34 -2.08 2.97
CA LYS A 87 -13.96 -1.32 1.89
C LYS A 87 -13.62 0.15 1.99
N TYR A 88 -13.25 0.73 0.86
CA TYR A 88 -13.02 2.16 0.75
C TYR A 88 -13.21 2.56 -0.71
N LYS A 89 -13.39 3.85 -0.96
CA LYS A 89 -13.69 4.30 -2.33
C LYS A 89 -12.44 4.54 -3.14
N LYS A 90 -11.81 5.68 -3.01
CA LYS A 90 -10.67 6.04 -3.87
C LYS A 90 -9.34 5.72 -3.24
N PHE A 91 -9.25 5.80 -1.92
CA PHE A 91 -8.01 5.53 -1.22
C PHE A 91 -8.25 5.20 0.24
N LYS A 92 -7.26 4.57 0.84
CA LYS A 92 -7.19 4.35 2.28
C LYS A 92 -5.83 4.85 2.75
N ARG A 93 -5.82 5.76 3.71
CA ARG A 93 -4.57 6.26 4.30
C ARG A 93 -4.34 5.58 5.64
N ILE A 94 -3.13 5.08 5.85
CA ILE A 94 -2.72 4.58 7.15
C ILE A 94 -1.50 5.35 7.61
N THR A 95 -1.32 5.42 8.93
CA THR A 95 -0.19 6.11 9.53
C THR A 95 0.83 5.10 10.02
N CYS A 96 2.08 5.55 10.22
CA CYS A 96 3.13 4.68 10.74
C CYS A 96 2.82 4.18 12.17
N ASP A 97 1.93 4.85 12.89
CA ASP A 97 1.52 4.45 14.23
C ASP A 97 0.36 3.47 14.24
N ASN A 98 -0.37 3.33 13.14
CA ASN A 98 -1.53 2.44 13.02
C ASN A 98 -1.41 1.63 11.73
N CYS A 99 -0.41 0.78 11.69
CA CYS A 99 -0.10 0.00 10.49
C CYS A 99 0.08 -1.50 10.81
N ASP A 100 -0.71 -2.01 11.73
CA ASP A 100 -0.66 -3.42 12.09
C ASP A 100 -1.44 -4.26 11.08
N PHE A 101 -0.82 -5.34 10.65
CA PHE A 101 -1.42 -6.28 9.68
C PHE A 101 -1.25 -7.70 10.19
N SER A 102 -2.23 -8.55 9.85
CA SER A 102 -2.03 -10.00 9.94
C SER A 102 -1.61 -10.49 8.55
N VAL A 103 -0.80 -11.52 8.51
CA VAL A 103 -0.31 -12.09 7.25
C VAL A 103 -0.78 -13.52 7.14
N GLN A 104 -1.48 -13.83 6.06
CA GLN A 104 -1.91 -15.18 5.73
C GLN A 104 -1.37 -15.53 4.35
N ASN A 105 -1.00 -16.78 4.16
CA ASN A 105 -0.57 -17.27 2.85
C ASN A 105 -1.71 -18.07 2.25
N LYS A 106 -2.13 -17.67 1.06
CA LYS A 106 -3.18 -18.36 0.33
C LYS A 106 -2.75 -18.55 -1.11
N ASP A 107 -2.66 -19.81 -1.52
CA ASP A 107 -2.29 -20.17 -2.90
C ASP A 107 -0.95 -19.55 -3.33
N GLY A 108 0.00 -19.50 -2.40
CA GLY A 108 1.34 -18.97 -2.67
C GLY A 108 1.45 -17.46 -2.63
N GLU A 109 0.38 -16.77 -2.25
CA GLU A 109 0.36 -15.32 -2.18
C GLU A 109 0.11 -14.88 -0.74
N ASN A 110 0.89 -13.92 -0.27
CA ASN A 110 0.70 -13.35 1.06
C ASN A 110 -0.41 -12.30 1.03
N ILE A 111 -1.34 -12.43 1.96
CA ILE A 111 -2.43 -11.47 2.10
C ILE A 111 -2.23 -10.72 3.40
N TYR A 112 -2.07 -9.42 3.29
CA TYR A 112 -1.90 -8.50 4.42
C TYR A 112 -3.25 -7.90 4.77
N LYS A 113 -3.80 -8.31 5.90
CA LYS A 113 -5.10 -7.79 6.36
C LYS A 113 -4.87 -6.75 7.45
N LEU A 114 -5.38 -5.55 7.23
CA LEU A 114 -5.24 -4.47 8.19
C LEU A 114 -6.01 -4.78 9.48
N ILE A 115 -5.33 -4.61 10.60
CA ILE A 115 -5.93 -4.75 11.93
C ILE A 115 -6.30 -3.34 12.39
N GLU A 116 -7.59 -3.05 12.40
CA GLU A 116 -8.06 -1.74 12.84
C GLU A 116 -8.32 -1.76 14.34
N LYS A 117 -7.98 -0.65 14.97
CA LYS A 117 -8.20 -0.48 16.41
C LYS A 117 -9.55 0.13 16.70
#